data_a756ef55b2d21d17bacc40f9545d1ea4
#
_entry.id   a756ef55b2d21d17bacc40f9545d1ea4
#
_cell.length_a   1.000
_cell.length_b   1.000
_cell.length_c   1.000
_cell.angle_alpha   90.00
_cell.angle_beta   90.00
_cell.angle_gamma   90.00
#
_symmetry.space_group_name_H-M   'P 1'
#
loop_
_entity.id
_entity.type
_entity.pdbx_description
1 polymer ?
#
loop_
_entity_poly.entity_id
_entity_poly.type
_entity_poly.pdbx_seq_one_letter_code
_entity_poly.pdbx_strand_id
1 'polypeptide(L)'
;VVIGIDGCGVPVFAYPMKNIATAYKNLACIDTIQDDVLQDAARRFVPRIHEYPHMMRGTGYLCSLINHDANIIAKGGANGVYGIGLKKERIGISFKIKDGTEAVWPLIIREIFRQIGYYNADTDKMLVSLNNGVTVNDNDTPVGEVKTVFTLEKHF
;
A
#
# COMPACT_ATOMS: atom_id res chain seq x y z
N VAL A 1 8.23 21.96 -2.13
CA VAL A 1 8.09 20.94 -1.07
C VAL A 1 7.92 21.67 0.24
N VAL A 2 6.85 21.38 0.98
CA VAL A 2 6.64 21.90 2.35
C VAL A 2 7.25 20.88 3.32
N ILE A 3 7.98 21.39 4.31
CA ILE A 3 8.61 20.57 5.34
C ILE A 3 7.81 20.74 6.64
N GLY A 4 7.40 19.65 7.24
CA GLY A 4 6.84 19.57 8.58
C GLY A 4 7.78 18.83 9.52
N ILE A 5 7.39 18.74 10.79
CA ILE A 5 8.08 17.92 11.80
C ILE A 5 7.10 16.86 12.28
N ASP A 6 7.50 15.61 12.22
CA ASP A 6 6.71 14.47 12.70
C ASP A 6 6.70 14.40 14.23
N GLY A 7 5.77 13.63 14.78
CA GLY A 7 5.66 13.39 16.22
C GLY A 7 6.93 12.81 16.88
N CYS A 8 7.79 12.17 16.08
CA CYS A 8 9.11 11.69 16.53
C CYS A 8 10.25 12.72 16.35
N GLY A 9 9.96 13.96 15.92
CA GLY A 9 10.94 15.03 15.71
C GLY A 9 11.70 14.96 14.38
N VAL A 10 11.37 14.02 13.49
CA VAL A 10 12.00 13.88 12.17
C VAL A 10 11.35 14.83 11.17
N PRO A 11 12.14 15.52 10.30
CA PRO A 11 11.59 16.28 9.20
C PRO A 11 10.81 15.38 8.23
N VAL A 12 9.59 15.77 7.91
CA VAL A 12 8.74 15.10 6.92
C VAL A 12 8.39 16.05 5.78
N PHE A 13 8.23 15.51 4.59
CA PHE A 13 8.01 16.27 3.38
C PHE A 13 6.59 16.09 2.87
N ALA A 14 5.90 17.18 2.58
CA ALA A 14 4.61 17.14 1.90
C ALA A 14 4.83 17.02 0.39
N TYR A 15 4.33 15.94 -0.19
CA TYR A 15 4.37 15.67 -1.62
C TYR A 15 2.94 15.52 -2.17
N PRO A 16 2.69 15.91 -3.43
CA PRO A 16 1.49 15.49 -4.13
C PRO A 16 1.36 13.95 -4.12
N MET A 17 0.14 13.43 -3.96
CA MET A 17 -0.11 11.99 -3.94
C MET A 17 0.48 11.26 -5.15
N LYS A 18 0.41 11.87 -6.34
CA LYS A 18 1.04 11.35 -7.56
C LYS A 18 2.54 11.07 -7.38
N ASN A 19 3.26 11.91 -6.65
CA ASN A 19 4.70 11.72 -6.43
C ASN A 19 4.96 10.53 -5.51
N ILE A 20 4.09 10.29 -4.52
CA ILE A 20 4.16 9.11 -3.67
C ILE A 20 3.95 7.85 -4.52
N ALA A 21 2.92 7.84 -5.36
CA ALA A 21 2.70 6.73 -6.29
C ALA A 21 3.89 6.48 -7.21
N THR A 22 4.49 7.55 -7.77
CA THR A 22 5.69 7.46 -8.61
C THR A 22 6.88 6.87 -7.85
N ALA A 23 7.09 7.25 -6.58
CA ALA A 23 8.16 6.72 -5.75
C ALA A 23 7.99 5.20 -5.53
N TYR A 24 6.77 4.74 -5.22
CA TYR A 24 6.49 3.31 -5.08
C TYR A 24 6.61 2.53 -6.39
N LYS A 25 6.18 3.13 -7.52
CA LYS A 25 6.45 2.56 -8.84
C LYS A 25 7.96 2.39 -9.07
N ASN A 26 8.76 3.40 -8.76
CA ASN A 26 10.20 3.35 -8.96
C ASN A 26 10.86 2.29 -8.06
N LEU A 27 10.41 2.12 -6.82
CA LEU A 27 10.88 1.02 -5.96
C LEU A 27 10.52 -0.36 -6.52
N ALA A 28 9.34 -0.51 -7.09
CA ALA A 28 8.91 -1.77 -7.72
C ALA A 28 9.61 -2.02 -9.06
N CYS A 29 9.89 -0.95 -9.82
CA CYS A 29 10.50 -0.96 -11.15
C CYS A 29 11.84 -0.20 -11.11
N ILE A 30 12.84 -0.79 -10.48
CA ILE A 30 14.15 -0.16 -10.19
C ILE A 30 14.83 0.40 -11.45
N ASP A 31 14.57 -0.22 -12.59
CA ASP A 31 15.06 0.23 -13.91
C ASP A 31 14.55 1.63 -14.31
N THR A 32 13.50 2.15 -13.66
CA THR A 32 12.98 3.50 -13.91
C THR A 32 13.68 4.60 -13.11
N ILE A 33 14.56 4.25 -12.18
CA ILE A 33 15.33 5.19 -11.38
C ILE A 33 16.51 5.68 -12.23
N GLN A 34 16.58 6.99 -12.47
CA GLN A 34 17.62 7.60 -13.32
C GLN A 34 18.94 7.86 -12.60
N ASP A 35 18.90 8.02 -11.28
CA ASP A 35 20.09 8.23 -10.46
C ASP A 35 20.71 6.88 -10.10
N ASP A 36 21.97 6.68 -10.53
CA ASP A 36 22.68 5.40 -10.36
C ASP A 36 22.89 5.04 -8.88
N VAL A 37 23.09 6.02 -8.01
CA VAL A 37 23.30 5.78 -6.58
C VAL A 37 22.01 5.30 -5.93
N LEU A 38 20.90 5.97 -6.25
CA LEU A 38 19.57 5.56 -5.78
C LEU A 38 19.13 4.22 -6.36
N GLN A 39 19.44 3.96 -7.62
CA GLN A 39 19.15 2.69 -8.27
C GLN A 39 19.91 1.53 -7.60
N ASP A 40 21.21 1.70 -7.33
CA ASP A 40 22.00 0.70 -6.63
C ASP A 40 21.51 0.47 -5.20
N ALA A 41 21.18 1.55 -4.48
CA ALA A 41 20.57 1.45 -3.15
C ALA A 41 19.24 0.67 -3.18
N ALA A 42 18.37 0.94 -4.17
CA ALA A 42 17.11 0.23 -4.35
C ALA A 42 17.32 -1.27 -4.66
N ARG A 43 18.31 -1.62 -5.51
CA ARG A 43 18.66 -3.02 -5.81
C ARG A 43 19.09 -3.80 -4.56
N ARG A 44 19.72 -3.15 -3.60
CA ARG A 44 20.11 -3.77 -2.32
C ARG A 44 18.96 -3.81 -1.32
N PHE A 45 18.12 -2.79 -1.29
CA PHE A 45 17.07 -2.63 -0.29
C PHE A 45 15.80 -3.43 -0.62
N VAL A 46 15.29 -3.35 -1.85
CA VAL A 46 14.01 -3.96 -2.23
C VAL A 46 13.94 -5.48 -1.98
N PRO A 47 14.98 -6.29 -2.28
CA PRO A 47 14.95 -7.71 -1.94
C PRO A 47 14.78 -7.98 -0.44
N ARG A 48 15.28 -7.10 0.43
CA ARG A 48 15.17 -7.24 1.90
C ARG A 48 13.74 -7.05 2.40
N ILE A 49 12.92 -6.26 1.69
CA ILE A 49 11.50 -6.12 2.01
C ILE A 49 10.79 -7.48 1.91
N HIS A 50 11.09 -8.25 0.85
CA HIS A 50 10.48 -9.57 0.63
C HIS A 50 11.12 -10.68 1.49
N GLU A 51 12.40 -10.55 1.79
CA GLU A 51 13.11 -11.50 2.65
C GLU A 51 12.70 -11.36 4.13
N TYR A 52 12.44 -10.12 4.57
CA TYR A 52 12.08 -9.79 5.96
C TYR A 52 10.80 -8.94 6.05
N PRO A 53 9.67 -9.37 5.50
CA PRO A 53 8.47 -8.52 5.39
C PRO A 53 7.91 -8.10 6.75
N HIS A 54 8.14 -8.88 7.82
CA HIS A 54 7.74 -8.52 9.19
C HIS A 54 8.44 -7.26 9.72
N MET A 55 9.59 -6.86 9.15
CA MET A 55 10.26 -5.60 9.49
C MET A 55 9.52 -4.36 8.98
N MET A 56 8.56 -4.52 8.08
CA MET A 56 7.79 -3.39 7.53
C MET A 56 6.84 -2.78 8.58
N ARG A 57 6.27 -3.59 9.49
CA ARG A 57 5.39 -3.09 10.56
C ARG A 57 5.26 -4.05 11.75
N GLY A 58 5.78 -5.26 11.67
CA GLY A 58 5.58 -6.33 12.66
C GLY A 58 4.68 -7.45 12.13
N THR A 59 4.62 -8.54 12.87
CA THR A 59 3.89 -9.75 12.47
C THR A 59 2.38 -9.50 12.46
N GLY A 60 1.69 -9.98 11.44
CA GLY A 60 0.22 -9.91 11.32
C GLY A 60 -0.35 -8.60 10.79
N TYR A 61 0.46 -7.56 10.62
CA TYR A 61 -0.01 -6.29 10.06
C TYR A 61 -0.01 -6.29 8.53
N LEU A 62 -0.96 -5.59 7.94
CA LEU A 62 -1.13 -5.48 6.49
C LEU A 62 0.16 -5.14 5.75
N CYS A 63 0.95 -4.15 6.23
CA CYS A 63 2.21 -3.77 5.57
C CYS A 63 3.24 -4.89 5.52
N SER A 64 3.22 -5.82 6.47
CA SER A 64 4.09 -6.99 6.46
C SER A 64 3.52 -8.10 5.59
N LEU A 65 2.23 -8.39 5.74
CA LEU A 65 1.56 -9.48 5.04
C LEU A 65 1.52 -9.28 3.52
N ILE A 66 1.24 -8.07 3.05
CA ILE A 66 1.13 -7.78 1.61
C ILE A 66 2.47 -7.90 0.88
N ASN A 67 3.59 -7.64 1.56
CA ASN A 67 4.94 -7.76 0.98
C ASN A 67 5.45 -9.22 0.92
N HIS A 68 4.65 -10.23 1.30
CA HIS A 68 4.91 -11.61 0.92
C HIS A 68 4.65 -11.88 -0.57
N ASP A 69 3.85 -11.04 -1.22
CA ASP A 69 3.72 -11.07 -2.67
C ASP A 69 4.92 -10.39 -3.31
N ALA A 70 5.76 -11.17 -4.01
CA ALA A 70 6.99 -10.68 -4.64
C ALA A 70 6.77 -9.66 -5.76
N ASN A 71 5.52 -9.47 -6.19
CA ASN A 71 5.13 -8.44 -7.17
C ASN A 71 4.83 -7.09 -6.51
N ILE A 72 4.68 -7.05 -5.19
CA ILE A 72 4.20 -5.87 -4.46
C ILE A 72 5.30 -5.28 -3.59
N ILE A 73 5.47 -3.97 -3.65
CA ILE A 73 6.18 -3.16 -2.64
C ILE A 73 5.16 -2.21 -2.03
N ALA A 74 4.85 -2.35 -0.76
CA ALA A 74 3.80 -1.55 -0.12
C ALA A 74 4.12 -1.14 1.31
N LYS A 75 3.69 0.07 1.68
CA LYS A 75 3.82 0.59 3.04
C LYS A 75 2.73 1.61 3.34
N GLY A 76 2.11 1.47 4.49
CA GLY A 76 1.25 2.49 5.09
C GLY A 76 2.03 3.54 5.87
N GLY A 77 1.56 4.77 5.82
CA GLY A 77 2.02 5.87 6.65
C GLY A 77 0.96 6.28 7.68
N ALA A 78 1.31 7.18 8.58
CA ALA A 78 0.38 7.71 9.57
C ALA A 78 -0.84 8.39 8.93
N ASN A 79 -1.96 8.43 9.68
CA ASN A 79 -3.20 9.10 9.26
C ASN A 79 -3.76 8.61 7.92
N GLY A 80 -3.71 7.30 7.66
CA GLY A 80 -4.43 6.69 6.54
C GLY A 80 -3.78 6.86 5.16
N VAL A 81 -2.50 7.20 5.07
CA VAL A 81 -1.74 7.21 3.80
C VAL A 81 -1.26 5.81 3.46
N TYR A 82 -1.37 5.42 2.20
CA TYR A 82 -0.84 4.14 1.72
C TYR A 82 -0.19 4.29 0.34
N GLY A 83 0.95 3.62 0.16
CA GLY A 83 1.66 3.54 -1.11
C GLY A 83 1.89 2.10 -1.53
N ILE A 84 1.74 1.81 -2.83
CA ILE A 84 1.95 0.48 -3.43
C ILE A 84 2.65 0.65 -4.78
N GLY A 85 3.64 -0.20 -5.03
CA GLY A 85 4.24 -0.41 -6.34
C GLY A 85 3.97 -1.84 -6.82
N LEU A 86 3.52 -2.00 -8.05
CA LEU A 86 3.33 -3.28 -8.73
C LEU A 86 4.40 -3.45 -9.81
N LYS A 87 5.23 -4.48 -9.64
CA LYS A 87 6.43 -4.69 -10.47
C LYS A 87 6.09 -5.10 -11.90
N LYS A 88 5.22 -6.09 -12.08
CA LYS A 88 4.86 -6.62 -13.42
C LYS A 88 4.02 -5.62 -14.20
N GLU A 89 3.06 -5.00 -13.56
CA GLU A 89 2.14 -4.02 -14.13
C GLU A 89 2.81 -2.66 -14.34
N ARG A 90 3.95 -2.41 -13.69
CA ARG A 90 4.70 -1.14 -13.70
C ARG A 90 3.84 0.05 -13.23
N ILE A 91 3.01 -0.19 -12.24
CA ILE A 91 2.06 0.77 -11.68
C ILE A 91 2.50 1.19 -10.28
N GLY A 92 2.36 2.48 -9.97
CA GLY A 92 2.41 3.02 -8.63
C GLY A 92 1.03 3.50 -8.19
N ILE A 93 0.67 3.20 -6.97
CA ILE A 93 -0.61 3.53 -6.37
C ILE A 93 -0.36 4.30 -5.08
N SER A 94 -1.14 5.35 -4.84
CA SER A 94 -1.20 5.97 -3.53
C SER A 94 -2.61 6.45 -3.23
N PHE A 95 -3.01 6.34 -1.97
CA PHE A 95 -4.28 6.87 -1.51
C PHE A 95 -4.18 7.40 -0.07
N LYS A 96 -5.16 8.21 0.30
CA LYS A 96 -5.29 8.84 1.62
C LYS A 96 -6.72 8.71 2.12
N ILE A 97 -6.89 8.17 3.31
CA ILE A 97 -8.19 8.15 4.00
C ILE A 97 -8.32 9.44 4.81
N LYS A 98 -9.40 10.20 4.60
CA LYS A 98 -9.55 11.55 5.16
C LYS A 98 -9.62 11.57 6.67
N ASP A 99 -10.30 10.59 7.28
CA ASP A 99 -10.41 10.44 8.74
C ASP A 99 -9.19 9.77 9.39
N GLY A 100 -8.21 9.34 8.56
CA GLY A 100 -6.97 8.74 9.02
C GLY A 100 -7.06 7.26 9.39
N THR A 101 -8.24 6.61 9.27
CA THR A 101 -8.39 5.19 9.61
C THR A 101 -7.56 4.28 8.70
N GLU A 102 -7.04 3.22 9.27
CA GLU A 102 -6.30 2.17 8.55
C GLU A 102 -7.16 0.92 8.33
N ALA A 103 -8.28 0.81 9.05
CA ALA A 103 -9.12 -0.39 9.07
C ALA A 103 -9.69 -0.76 7.70
N VAL A 104 -9.91 0.23 6.84
CA VAL A 104 -10.49 0.04 5.50
C VAL A 104 -9.45 -0.18 4.39
N TRP A 105 -8.16 -0.12 4.69
CA TRP A 105 -7.11 -0.33 3.68
C TRP A 105 -7.24 -1.65 2.92
N PRO A 106 -7.52 -2.81 3.56
CA PRO A 106 -7.67 -4.06 2.82
C PRO A 106 -8.78 -4.01 1.77
N LEU A 107 -9.93 -3.39 2.10
CA LEU A 107 -11.07 -3.24 1.18
C LEU A 107 -10.70 -2.36 -0.02
N ILE A 108 -10.04 -1.22 0.25
CA ILE A 108 -9.64 -0.27 -0.81
C ILE A 108 -8.59 -0.89 -1.73
N ILE A 109 -7.58 -1.56 -1.17
CA ILE A 109 -6.52 -2.21 -1.95
C ILE A 109 -7.14 -3.30 -2.84
N ARG A 110 -8.01 -4.13 -2.28
CA ARG A 110 -8.70 -5.19 -3.01
C ARG A 110 -9.51 -4.65 -4.17
N GLU A 111 -10.26 -3.55 -3.96
CA GLU A 111 -11.04 -2.91 -5.01
C GLU A 111 -10.15 -2.27 -6.10
N ILE A 112 -9.06 -1.58 -5.71
CA ILE A 112 -8.10 -1.06 -6.68
C ILE A 112 -7.52 -2.20 -7.52
N PHE A 113 -7.08 -3.30 -6.91
CA PHE A 113 -6.53 -4.46 -7.62
C PHE A 113 -7.53 -5.05 -8.60
N ARG A 114 -8.81 -5.19 -8.19
CA ARG A 114 -9.88 -5.63 -9.07
C ARG A 114 -10.05 -4.72 -10.29
N GLN A 115 -10.05 -3.39 -10.09
CA GLN A 115 -10.27 -2.41 -11.17
C GLN A 115 -9.09 -2.32 -12.15
N ILE A 116 -7.87 -2.54 -11.69
CA ILE A 116 -6.69 -2.55 -12.56
C ILE A 116 -6.39 -3.92 -13.18
N GLY A 117 -7.15 -4.96 -12.80
CA GLY A 117 -6.97 -6.33 -13.30
C GLY A 117 -5.82 -7.10 -12.64
N TYR A 118 -5.35 -6.66 -11.47
CA TYR A 118 -4.37 -7.41 -10.68
C TYR A 118 -5.06 -8.47 -9.83
N TYR A 119 -4.56 -9.70 -9.88
CA TYR A 119 -5.05 -10.79 -9.04
C TYR A 119 -3.93 -11.73 -8.60
N ASN A 120 -3.89 -12.00 -7.30
CA ASN A 120 -3.11 -13.05 -6.67
C ASN A 120 -3.98 -13.68 -5.57
N ALA A 121 -4.20 -14.99 -5.64
CA ALA A 121 -5.14 -15.68 -4.76
C ALA A 121 -4.77 -15.58 -3.28
N ASP A 122 -3.48 -15.70 -2.95
CA ASP A 122 -3.00 -15.63 -1.56
C ASP A 122 -3.13 -14.19 -1.02
N THR A 123 -2.79 -13.20 -1.86
CA THR A 123 -2.95 -11.78 -1.51
C THR A 123 -4.41 -11.42 -1.31
N ASP A 124 -5.34 -11.86 -2.20
CA ASP A 124 -6.78 -11.62 -2.04
C ASP A 124 -7.32 -12.27 -0.76
N LYS A 125 -6.98 -13.53 -0.51
CA LYS A 125 -7.36 -14.25 0.72
C LYS A 125 -6.85 -13.55 1.98
N MET A 126 -5.62 -13.07 1.97
CA MET A 126 -5.03 -12.31 3.08
C MET A 126 -5.79 -11.00 3.31
N LEU A 127 -6.08 -10.22 2.25
CA LEU A 127 -6.84 -8.97 2.36
C LEU A 127 -8.25 -9.21 2.93
N VAL A 128 -8.95 -10.26 2.48
CA VAL A 128 -10.25 -10.67 3.03
C VAL A 128 -10.15 -11.06 4.49
N SER A 129 -9.11 -11.78 4.91
CA SER A 129 -8.94 -12.17 6.31
C SER A 129 -8.70 -10.99 7.25
N LEU A 130 -8.10 -9.91 6.76
CA LEU A 130 -7.88 -8.69 7.54
C LEU A 130 -9.14 -7.82 7.65
N ASN A 131 -9.91 -7.72 6.57
CA ASN A 131 -11.20 -7.04 6.55
C ASN A 131 -12.01 -7.50 5.34
N ASN A 132 -13.13 -8.17 5.60
CA ASN A 132 -14.06 -8.64 4.57
C ASN A 132 -15.23 -7.67 4.31
N GLY A 133 -15.27 -6.53 5.01
CA GLY A 133 -16.32 -5.53 4.89
C GLY A 133 -17.56 -5.83 5.73
N VAL A 134 -17.66 -6.98 6.38
CA VAL A 134 -18.83 -7.33 7.22
C VAL A 134 -18.70 -6.69 8.59
N THR A 135 -19.76 -6.00 9.03
CA THR A 135 -19.89 -5.51 10.39
C THR A 135 -20.71 -6.50 11.19
N VAL A 136 -20.19 -6.92 12.34
CA VAL A 136 -20.88 -7.83 13.26
C VAL A 136 -21.22 -7.13 14.57
N ASN A 137 -22.24 -7.62 15.28
CA ASN A 137 -22.54 -7.21 16.64
C ASN A 137 -21.74 -8.04 17.68
N ASP A 138 -21.99 -7.81 18.97
CA ASP A 138 -21.28 -8.48 20.07
C ASP A 138 -21.51 -10.01 20.14
N ASN A 139 -22.45 -10.53 19.37
CA ASN A 139 -22.72 -11.97 19.23
C ASN A 139 -22.24 -12.52 17.89
N ASP A 140 -21.31 -11.85 17.21
CA ASP A 140 -20.77 -12.22 15.89
C ASP A 140 -21.84 -12.33 14.78
N THR A 141 -23.03 -11.73 14.98
CA THR A 141 -24.10 -11.73 13.99
C THR A 141 -23.85 -10.59 12.98
N PRO A 142 -23.85 -10.85 11.67
CA PRO A 142 -23.74 -9.81 10.65
C PRO A 142 -24.91 -8.82 10.74
N VAL A 143 -24.61 -7.54 10.92
CA VAL A 143 -25.59 -6.45 11.05
C VAL A 143 -25.42 -5.33 10.03
N GLY A 144 -24.36 -5.39 9.22
CA GLY A 144 -24.08 -4.38 8.21
C GLY A 144 -22.87 -4.74 7.35
N GLU A 145 -22.57 -3.85 6.40
CA GLU A 145 -21.40 -3.99 5.55
C GLU A 145 -20.77 -2.63 5.20
N VAL A 146 -19.47 -2.63 5.00
CA VAL A 146 -18.70 -1.52 4.46
C VAL A 146 -18.32 -1.86 3.02
N LYS A 147 -18.73 -1.03 2.07
CA LYS A 147 -18.45 -1.21 0.63
C LYS A 147 -17.61 -0.08 0.08
N THR A 148 -16.75 -0.43 -0.87
CA THR A 148 -16.08 0.53 -1.74
C THR A 148 -17.03 0.98 -2.85
N VAL A 149 -17.12 2.30 -3.07
CA VAL A 149 -18.04 2.89 -4.07
C VAL A 149 -17.33 3.79 -5.09
N PHE A 150 -16.00 3.79 -5.11
CA PHE A 150 -15.20 4.58 -6.06
C PHE A 150 -14.94 3.82 -7.36
N THR A 151 -14.75 4.57 -8.43
CA THR A 151 -14.27 4.05 -9.72
C THR A 151 -12.98 4.77 -10.10
N LEU A 152 -11.98 4.02 -10.57
CA LEU A 152 -10.74 4.59 -11.09
C LEU A 152 -10.98 5.13 -12.49
N GLU A 153 -10.61 6.40 -12.70
CA GLU A 153 -10.62 7.02 -14.03
C GLU A 153 -9.25 6.81 -14.69
N LYS A 154 -9.27 6.41 -15.99
CA LYS A 154 -8.06 6.31 -16.80
C LYS A 154 -7.86 7.63 -17.53
N HIS A 155 -6.78 8.32 -17.23
CA HIS A 155 -6.32 9.47 -18.02
C HIS A 155 -5.19 8.98 -18.93
N PHE A 156 -5.47 8.95 -20.22
CA PHE A 156 -4.51 8.61 -21.28
C PHE A 156 -3.75 9.85 -21.73
#